data_a27603ef2fea50b8d0b71eb097ec739e
#
_entry.id   a27603ef2fea50b8d0b71eb097ec739e
#
_cell.length_a   1.000
_cell.length_b   1.000
_cell.length_c   1.000
_cell.angle_alpha   90.00
_cell.angle_beta   90.00
_cell.angle_gamma   90.00
#
_symmetry.space_group_name_H-M   'P 1'
#
loop_
_entity.id
_entity.type
_entity.pdbx_description
1 polymer ?
#
loop_
_entity_poly.entity_id
_entity_poly.type
_entity_poly.pdbx_seq_one_letter_code
_entity_poly.pdbx_strand_id
1 'polypeptide(L)'
;MKKIILSFCALFVFASAFAQNITTASAYFKTISEYYGTIKDYEVDFEIQVNKTESRGKLSFKAPNLLRMDYTNPEEQVICFNGDVLTIYIKEPAEAVLQQQVTPGSTGSATNLSTPQGLSLMSRYYTVAYETGQNAEPLEEGSDEMVVKLILTRKSASEAFRYIKLAINDQTKLIRRIEAVTPKGEEFVFDFFDYVLNQDLSEQRFVYDAPSSANNYNNFLFTE
;
A
#
# COMPACT_ATOMS: atom_id res chain seq x y z
N MET A 1 -13.74 -34.51 -53.55
CA MET A 1 -13.54 -34.92 -52.15
C MET A 1 -12.22 -34.40 -51.54
N LYS A 2 -11.07 -34.38 -52.22
CA LYS A 2 -9.78 -33.87 -51.68
C LYS A 2 -9.75 -32.38 -51.32
N LYS A 3 -10.52 -31.52 -51.99
CA LYS A 3 -10.57 -30.07 -51.73
C LYS A 3 -11.40 -29.69 -50.51
N ILE A 4 -12.37 -30.51 -50.08
CA ILE A 4 -13.23 -30.29 -48.92
C ILE A 4 -12.46 -30.62 -47.61
N ILE A 5 -11.60 -31.63 -47.65
CA ILE A 5 -10.78 -32.04 -46.51
C ILE A 5 -9.73 -30.97 -46.18
N LEU A 6 -9.15 -30.30 -47.17
CA LEU A 6 -8.16 -29.23 -46.98
C LEU A 6 -8.77 -27.97 -46.33
N SER A 7 -10.05 -27.69 -46.64
CA SER A 7 -10.78 -26.54 -46.06
C SER A 7 -11.15 -26.76 -44.59
N PHE A 8 -11.39 -28.02 -44.19
CA PHE A 8 -11.74 -28.35 -42.81
C PHE A 8 -10.51 -28.35 -41.86
N CYS A 9 -9.31 -28.71 -42.35
CA CYS A 9 -8.08 -28.61 -41.61
C CYS A 9 -7.63 -27.15 -41.38
N ALA A 10 -7.90 -26.23 -42.30
CA ALA A 10 -7.56 -24.81 -42.15
C ALA A 10 -8.40 -24.08 -41.09
N LEU A 11 -9.63 -24.57 -40.82
CA LEU A 11 -10.51 -23.99 -39.80
C LEU A 11 -10.10 -24.38 -38.36
N PHE A 12 -9.38 -25.50 -38.19
CA PHE A 12 -8.97 -25.97 -36.86
C PHE A 12 -7.68 -25.32 -36.32
N VAL A 13 -6.89 -24.65 -37.17
CA VAL A 13 -5.63 -24.01 -36.80
C VAL A 13 -5.85 -22.63 -36.17
N PHE A 14 -7.02 -22.00 -36.36
CA PHE A 14 -7.34 -20.69 -35.79
C PHE A 14 -7.96 -20.74 -34.40
N ALA A 15 -8.28 -21.89 -33.84
CA ALA A 15 -8.92 -22.02 -32.52
C ALA A 15 -7.96 -22.13 -31.36
N SER A 16 -6.64 -22.09 -31.56
CA SER A 16 -5.63 -22.35 -30.51
C SER A 16 -4.89 -21.12 -29.99
N ALA A 17 -5.36 -19.89 -30.25
CA ALA A 17 -4.56 -18.68 -29.97
C ALA A 17 -5.02 -17.84 -28.78
N PHE A 18 -5.98 -18.27 -27.95
CA PHE A 18 -6.39 -17.53 -26.77
C PHE A 18 -6.38 -18.38 -25.49
N ALA A 19 -5.26 -19.04 -25.22
CA ALA A 19 -4.99 -19.43 -23.84
C ALA A 19 -4.60 -18.15 -23.09
N GLN A 20 -5.57 -17.42 -22.53
CA GLN A 20 -5.28 -16.38 -21.55
C GLN A 20 -4.54 -17.06 -20.40
N ASN A 21 -3.32 -16.62 -20.12
CA ASN A 21 -2.60 -17.01 -18.90
C ASN A 21 -3.42 -16.52 -17.70
N ILE A 22 -4.25 -17.43 -17.16
CA ILE A 22 -5.05 -17.13 -15.97
C ILE A 22 -4.09 -17.13 -14.79
N THR A 23 -3.76 -15.93 -14.29
CA THR A 23 -2.99 -15.75 -13.07
C THR A 23 -3.94 -15.64 -11.88
N THR A 24 -3.73 -16.43 -10.83
CA THR A 24 -4.54 -16.30 -9.62
C THR A 24 -4.25 -14.98 -8.91
N ALA A 25 -5.23 -14.40 -8.21
CA ALA A 25 -5.03 -13.17 -7.45
C ALA A 25 -3.89 -13.28 -6.43
N SER A 26 -3.74 -14.45 -5.78
CA SER A 26 -2.62 -14.69 -4.85
C SER A 26 -1.26 -14.71 -5.55
N ALA A 27 -1.17 -15.28 -6.75
CA ALA A 27 0.07 -15.27 -7.53
C ALA A 27 0.40 -13.85 -8.02
N TYR A 28 -0.60 -13.11 -8.49
CA TYR A 28 -0.43 -11.71 -8.87
C TYR A 28 0.03 -10.85 -7.68
N PHE A 29 -0.64 -10.95 -6.54
CA PHE A 29 -0.25 -10.23 -5.31
C PHE A 29 1.18 -10.57 -4.86
N LYS A 30 1.57 -11.86 -4.96
CA LYS A 30 2.94 -12.28 -4.68
C LYS A 30 3.94 -11.58 -5.60
N THR A 31 3.67 -11.51 -6.90
CA THR A 31 4.53 -10.79 -7.87
C THR A 31 4.68 -9.31 -7.50
N ILE A 32 3.58 -8.66 -7.09
CA ILE A 32 3.62 -7.25 -6.62
C ILE A 32 4.47 -7.12 -5.35
N SER A 33 4.29 -8.02 -4.37
CA SER A 33 5.08 -8.03 -3.14
C SER A 33 6.58 -8.23 -3.40
N GLU A 34 6.92 -9.14 -4.32
CA GLU A 34 8.31 -9.38 -4.75
C GLU A 34 8.89 -8.14 -5.45
N TYR A 35 8.12 -7.49 -6.31
CA TYR A 35 8.54 -6.24 -6.97
C TYR A 35 8.84 -5.14 -5.94
N TYR A 36 7.95 -4.91 -4.97
CA TYR A 36 8.20 -3.98 -3.87
C TYR A 36 9.46 -4.34 -3.07
N GLY A 37 9.76 -5.64 -2.93
CA GLY A 37 10.99 -6.14 -2.30
C GLY A 37 12.28 -5.75 -3.03
N THR A 38 12.21 -5.36 -4.32
CA THR A 38 13.35 -4.88 -5.11
C THR A 38 13.59 -3.38 -5.00
N ILE A 39 12.60 -2.62 -4.52
CA ILE A 39 12.69 -1.18 -4.37
C ILE A 39 13.53 -0.85 -3.14
N LYS A 40 14.62 -0.11 -3.34
CA LYS A 40 15.53 0.31 -2.26
C LYS A 40 14.97 1.47 -1.46
N ASP A 41 14.43 2.45 -2.15
CA ASP A 41 13.77 3.61 -1.58
C ASP A 41 12.77 4.20 -2.58
N TYR A 42 11.84 4.99 -2.07
CA TYR A 42 10.95 5.79 -2.90
C TYR A 42 10.41 7.01 -2.15
N GLU A 43 10.05 8.03 -2.90
CA GLU A 43 9.18 9.10 -2.47
C GLU A 43 7.88 9.06 -3.27
N VAL A 44 6.79 9.44 -2.63
CA VAL A 44 5.45 9.43 -3.23
C VAL A 44 4.59 10.49 -2.56
N ASP A 45 3.80 11.21 -3.32
CA ASP A 45 2.78 12.09 -2.78
C ASP A 45 1.56 11.26 -2.35
N PHE A 46 0.99 11.57 -1.19
CA PHE A 46 -0.16 10.86 -0.68
C PHE A 46 -1.33 11.77 -0.35
N GLU A 47 -2.53 11.23 -0.51
CA GLU A 47 -3.76 11.73 0.06
C GLU A 47 -4.39 10.65 0.93
N ILE A 48 -4.86 11.03 2.13
CA ILE A 48 -5.54 10.13 3.05
C ILE A 48 -6.90 10.73 3.35
N GLN A 49 -7.95 9.96 3.09
CA GLN A 49 -9.31 10.32 3.47
C GLN A 49 -9.79 9.36 4.57
N VAL A 50 -10.23 9.93 5.69
CA VAL A 50 -10.87 9.20 6.78
C VAL A 50 -12.20 9.87 7.05
N ASN A 51 -13.28 9.20 6.70
CA ASN A 51 -14.62 9.78 6.76
C ASN A 51 -14.72 11.07 5.89
N LYS A 52 -14.75 12.24 6.55
CA LYS A 52 -14.82 13.56 5.89
C LYS A 52 -13.54 14.37 6.04
N THR A 53 -12.55 13.81 6.71
CA THR A 53 -11.26 14.48 6.92
C THR A 53 -10.29 14.03 5.85
N GLU A 54 -9.64 14.99 5.22
CA GLU A 54 -8.64 14.77 4.20
C GLU A 54 -7.28 15.27 4.70
N SER A 55 -6.26 14.46 4.50
CA SER A 55 -4.88 14.78 4.79
C SER A 55 -4.01 14.53 3.58
N ARG A 56 -2.97 15.34 3.37
CA ARG A 56 -2.07 15.24 2.23
C ARG A 56 -0.63 15.42 2.66
N GLY A 57 0.29 14.91 1.88
CA GLY A 57 1.71 15.09 2.14
C GLY A 57 2.59 14.27 1.23
N LYS A 58 3.84 14.12 1.65
CA LYS A 58 4.85 13.31 0.98
C LYS A 58 5.32 12.19 1.89
N LEU A 59 5.33 10.97 1.37
CA LEU A 59 5.87 9.79 2.04
C LEU A 59 7.23 9.47 1.43
N SER A 60 8.23 9.28 2.28
CA SER A 60 9.55 8.75 1.94
C SER A 60 9.70 7.38 2.61
N PHE A 61 10.15 6.40 1.85
CA PHE A 61 10.48 5.06 2.34
C PHE A 61 11.90 4.70 1.95
N LYS A 62 12.62 4.01 2.83
CA LYS A 62 13.92 3.36 2.51
C LYS A 62 13.97 1.98 3.15
N ALA A 63 14.32 0.99 2.35
CA ALA A 63 14.48 -0.38 2.82
C ALA A 63 15.57 -0.46 3.92
N PRO A 64 15.42 -1.36 4.92
CA PRO A 64 14.34 -2.32 4.98
C PRO A 64 13.03 -1.80 5.58
N ASN A 65 13.03 -0.72 6.38
CA ASN A 65 11.88 -0.32 7.19
C ASN A 65 11.89 1.16 7.63
N LEU A 66 12.69 2.02 7.02
CA LEU A 66 12.66 3.46 7.32
C LEU A 66 11.47 4.10 6.61
N LEU A 67 10.71 4.93 7.33
CA LEU A 67 9.53 5.60 6.79
C LEU A 67 9.41 7.00 7.36
N ARG A 68 9.05 7.96 6.50
CA ARG A 68 8.71 9.31 6.92
C ARG A 68 7.54 9.83 6.10
N MET A 69 6.58 10.44 6.79
CA MET A 69 5.46 11.15 6.19
C MET A 69 5.50 12.59 6.68
N ASP A 70 5.69 13.51 5.74
CA ASP A 70 5.60 14.95 5.98
C ASP A 70 4.27 15.43 5.44
N TYR A 71 3.40 15.92 6.32
CA TYR A 71 2.07 16.39 5.95
C TYR A 71 2.12 17.85 5.49
N THR A 72 1.40 18.14 4.42
CA THR A 72 1.12 19.49 3.97
C THR A 72 -0.29 19.94 4.38
N ASN A 73 -1.15 18.97 4.71
CA ASN A 73 -2.46 19.16 5.31
C ASN A 73 -2.77 17.96 6.24
N PRO A 74 -2.89 18.16 7.57
CA PRO A 74 -2.58 19.40 8.31
C PRO A 74 -1.09 19.77 8.19
N GLU A 75 -0.80 21.08 8.19
CA GLU A 75 0.57 21.55 8.05
C GLU A 75 1.45 21.14 9.25
N GLU A 76 2.72 20.89 8.96
CA GLU A 76 3.77 20.59 9.94
C GLU A 76 3.53 19.34 10.81
N GLN A 77 2.60 18.47 10.46
CA GLN A 77 2.53 17.15 11.08
C GLN A 77 3.57 16.24 10.44
N VAL A 78 4.26 15.43 11.25
CA VAL A 78 5.24 14.45 10.78
C VAL A 78 5.02 13.11 11.46
N ILE A 79 5.09 12.04 10.68
CA ILE A 79 5.23 10.67 11.18
C ILE A 79 6.57 10.16 10.68
N CYS A 80 7.44 9.72 11.58
CA CYS A 80 8.77 9.23 11.24
C CYS A 80 9.07 7.93 11.98
N PHE A 81 9.50 6.91 11.24
CA PHE A 81 10.01 5.67 11.79
C PHE A 81 11.44 5.45 11.32
N ASN A 82 12.37 5.44 12.26
CA ASN A 82 13.82 5.34 11.99
C ASN A 82 14.37 3.90 12.08
N GLY A 83 13.48 2.91 12.14
CA GLY A 83 13.83 1.50 12.31
C GLY A 83 13.61 0.98 13.74
N ASP A 84 13.71 1.84 14.74
CA ASP A 84 13.58 1.51 16.16
C ASP A 84 12.43 2.27 16.84
N VAL A 85 12.29 3.55 16.53
CA VAL A 85 11.34 4.46 17.18
C VAL A 85 10.37 5.03 16.17
N LEU A 86 9.08 4.89 16.44
CA LEU A 86 8.02 5.63 15.78
C LEU A 86 7.86 6.97 16.50
N THR A 87 8.05 8.07 15.78
CA THR A 87 7.81 9.43 16.24
C THR A 87 6.65 10.04 15.47
N ILE A 88 5.67 10.57 16.18
CA ILE A 88 4.55 11.33 15.61
C ILE A 88 4.61 12.74 16.20
N TYR A 89 4.81 13.73 15.36
CA TYR A 89 4.73 15.12 15.73
C TYR A 89 3.41 15.71 15.26
N ILE A 90 2.72 16.39 16.15
CA ILE A 90 1.45 17.07 15.94
C ILE A 90 1.63 18.51 16.39
N LYS A 91 1.40 19.48 15.49
CA LYS A 91 1.52 20.90 15.81
C LYS A 91 0.27 21.44 16.49
N GLU A 92 -0.91 21.11 15.98
CA GLU A 92 -2.19 21.64 16.44
C GLU A 92 -3.15 20.51 16.86
N PRO A 93 -4.05 20.73 17.83
CA PRO A 93 -4.31 21.97 18.59
C PRO A 93 -3.35 22.22 19.76
N ALA A 94 -2.50 21.27 20.08
CA ALA A 94 -1.45 21.39 21.11
C ALA A 94 -0.20 20.71 20.60
N GLU A 95 0.91 21.44 20.58
CA GLU A 95 2.17 20.92 20.09
C GLU A 95 2.63 19.72 20.93
N ALA A 96 2.72 18.56 20.29
CA ALA A 96 3.02 17.29 20.95
C ALA A 96 3.91 16.40 20.09
N VAL A 97 4.78 15.67 20.76
CA VAL A 97 5.59 14.58 20.20
C VAL A 97 5.23 13.29 20.92
N LEU A 98 4.75 12.32 20.15
CA LEU A 98 4.48 10.98 20.66
C LEU A 98 5.57 10.04 20.14
N GLN A 99 6.26 9.37 21.05
CA GLN A 99 7.31 8.42 20.70
C GLN A 99 6.97 7.03 21.21
N GLN A 100 7.17 6.05 20.35
CA GLN A 100 6.96 4.64 20.69
C GLN A 100 8.14 3.82 20.21
N GLN A 101 8.79 3.13 21.13
CA GLN A 101 9.77 2.12 20.76
C GLN A 101 9.06 0.91 20.17
N VAL A 102 9.46 0.52 18.95
CA VAL A 102 8.86 -0.60 18.24
C VAL A 102 9.81 -1.78 18.29
N THR A 103 9.44 -2.81 19.02
CA THR A 103 10.23 -4.05 19.07
C THR A 103 10.05 -4.82 17.75
N PRO A 104 11.13 -5.31 17.11
CA PRO A 104 11.02 -6.15 15.93
C PRO A 104 10.12 -7.36 16.21
N GLY A 105 9.07 -7.54 15.41
CA GLY A 105 8.10 -8.64 15.56
C GLY A 105 6.79 -8.29 16.27
N SER A 106 6.59 -7.08 16.78
CA SER A 106 5.28 -6.63 17.25
C SER A 106 4.34 -6.50 16.06
N THR A 107 3.35 -7.40 15.98
CA THR A 107 2.28 -7.39 14.99
C THR A 107 1.33 -6.24 15.28
N GLY A 108 1.17 -5.30 14.39
CA GLY A 108 0.06 -4.33 14.49
C GLY A 108 0.33 -2.90 14.08
N SER A 109 1.52 -2.56 13.61
CA SER A 109 1.76 -1.19 13.14
C SER A 109 1.19 -0.97 11.74
N ALA A 110 0.25 -0.04 11.62
CA ALA A 110 -0.29 0.43 10.33
C ALA A 110 0.81 0.95 9.39
N THR A 111 1.98 1.34 9.93
CA THR A 111 3.17 1.76 9.18
C THR A 111 3.76 0.67 8.29
N ASN A 112 3.43 -0.61 8.53
CA ASN A 112 3.98 -1.72 7.75
C ASN A 112 3.20 -2.00 6.46
N LEU A 113 2.02 -1.42 6.25
CA LEU A 113 1.16 -1.76 5.11
C LEU A 113 1.73 -1.35 3.75
N SER A 114 2.52 -0.30 3.69
CA SER A 114 3.17 0.19 2.46
C SER A 114 4.62 -0.28 2.31
N THR A 115 5.10 -1.16 3.19
CA THR A 115 6.45 -1.73 3.08
C THR A 115 6.42 -3.10 2.38
N PRO A 116 7.52 -3.54 1.75
CA PRO A 116 7.61 -4.88 1.18
C PRO A 116 7.32 -6.01 2.18
N GLN A 117 7.78 -5.84 3.41
CA GLN A 117 7.51 -6.77 4.50
C GLN A 117 6.02 -6.78 4.88
N GLY A 118 5.38 -5.61 4.91
CA GLY A 118 3.96 -5.46 5.17
C GLY A 118 3.10 -6.15 4.13
N LEU A 119 3.39 -5.95 2.84
CA LEU A 119 2.70 -6.66 1.74
C LEU A 119 2.86 -8.18 1.86
N SER A 120 4.07 -8.67 2.14
CA SER A 120 4.31 -10.10 2.34
C SER A 120 3.50 -10.66 3.53
N LEU A 121 3.42 -9.91 4.63
CA LEU A 121 2.63 -10.29 5.81
C LEU A 121 1.13 -10.28 5.56
N MET A 122 0.61 -9.40 4.71
CA MET A 122 -0.82 -9.34 4.38
C MET A 122 -1.34 -10.69 3.86
N SER A 123 -0.59 -11.39 3.01
CA SER A 123 -0.99 -12.70 2.48
C SER A 123 -1.13 -13.78 3.57
N ARG A 124 -0.47 -13.59 4.71
CA ARG A 124 -0.55 -14.49 5.86
C ARG A 124 -1.87 -14.31 6.62
N TYR A 125 -2.33 -13.08 6.77
CA TYR A 125 -3.50 -12.71 7.59
C TYR A 125 -4.78 -12.50 6.79
N TYR A 126 -4.65 -12.29 5.47
CA TYR A 126 -5.78 -12.03 4.57
C TYR A 126 -5.82 -13.05 3.42
N THR A 127 -7.02 -13.36 2.96
CA THR A 127 -7.24 -14.10 1.71
C THR A 127 -7.30 -13.10 0.57
N VAL A 128 -6.54 -13.34 -0.49
CA VAL A 128 -6.45 -12.44 -1.65
C VAL A 128 -7.34 -12.96 -2.78
N ALA A 129 -8.19 -12.10 -3.31
CA ALA A 129 -9.00 -12.33 -4.50
C ALA A 129 -8.93 -11.12 -5.44
N TYR A 130 -9.26 -11.30 -6.71
CA TYR A 130 -9.59 -10.16 -7.59
C TYR A 130 -10.95 -9.60 -7.16
N GLU A 131 -11.10 -8.27 -7.19
CA GLU A 131 -12.40 -7.64 -6.90
C GLU A 131 -13.37 -7.87 -8.06
N THR A 132 -12.94 -7.68 -9.29
CA THR A 132 -13.72 -7.83 -10.51
C THR A 132 -13.15 -8.92 -11.42
N GLY A 133 -11.83 -8.93 -11.65
CA GLY A 133 -11.14 -9.89 -12.52
C GLY A 133 -9.64 -9.61 -12.61
N GLN A 134 -8.95 -10.44 -13.40
CA GLN A 134 -7.49 -10.29 -13.59
C GLN A 134 -7.09 -9.17 -14.56
N ASN A 135 -8.03 -8.66 -15.33
CA ASN A 135 -7.76 -7.61 -16.32
C ASN A 135 -7.76 -6.25 -15.66
N ALA A 136 -6.92 -5.35 -16.18
CA ALA A 136 -6.93 -3.96 -15.73
C ALA A 136 -8.26 -3.29 -16.16
N GLU A 137 -8.75 -2.43 -15.27
CA GLU A 137 -9.94 -1.60 -15.46
C GLU A 137 -9.67 -0.17 -14.99
N PRO A 138 -10.48 0.82 -15.37
CA PRO A 138 -10.31 2.17 -14.87
C PRO A 138 -10.33 2.24 -13.34
N LEU A 139 -9.48 3.10 -12.75
CA LEU A 139 -9.46 3.31 -11.30
C LEU A 139 -10.86 3.75 -10.82
N GLU A 140 -11.46 4.71 -11.52
CA GLU A 140 -12.82 5.21 -11.31
C GLU A 140 -13.52 5.38 -12.65
N GLU A 141 -14.84 5.52 -12.64
CA GLU A 141 -15.61 5.75 -13.84
C GLU A 141 -15.14 7.04 -14.56
N GLY A 142 -14.71 6.89 -15.81
CA GLY A 142 -14.17 7.97 -16.63
C GLY A 142 -12.69 8.28 -16.42
N SER A 143 -11.97 7.51 -15.60
CA SER A 143 -10.52 7.62 -15.45
C SER A 143 -9.78 6.92 -16.60
N ASP A 144 -8.71 7.55 -17.10
CA ASP A 144 -7.78 6.93 -18.05
C ASP A 144 -6.74 6.03 -17.34
N GLU A 145 -6.66 6.11 -16.00
CA GLU A 145 -5.71 5.32 -15.21
C GLU A 145 -6.23 3.89 -15.05
N MET A 146 -5.49 2.94 -15.62
CA MET A 146 -5.84 1.52 -15.60
C MET A 146 -5.16 0.81 -14.42
N VAL A 147 -5.97 0.06 -13.65
CA VAL A 147 -5.52 -0.63 -12.45
C VAL A 147 -6.07 -2.05 -12.38
N VAL A 148 -5.32 -2.96 -11.77
CA VAL A 148 -5.82 -4.26 -11.34
C VAL A 148 -6.29 -4.14 -9.90
N LYS A 149 -7.56 -4.49 -9.64
CA LYS A 149 -8.18 -4.38 -8.32
C LYS A 149 -8.18 -5.70 -7.58
N LEU A 150 -7.61 -5.69 -6.39
CA LEU A 150 -7.59 -6.82 -5.46
C LEU A 150 -8.44 -6.51 -4.23
N ILE A 151 -9.04 -7.54 -3.65
CA ILE A 151 -9.68 -7.50 -2.34
C ILE A 151 -9.03 -8.53 -1.42
N LEU A 152 -8.58 -8.07 -0.26
CA LEU A 152 -7.97 -8.84 0.79
C LEU A 152 -8.96 -8.95 1.94
N THR A 153 -9.49 -10.13 2.19
CA THR A 153 -10.48 -10.37 3.27
C THR A 153 -9.79 -11.05 4.45
N ARG A 154 -10.00 -10.54 5.65
CA ARG A 154 -9.38 -11.08 6.87
C ARG A 154 -9.70 -12.56 7.07
N LYS A 155 -8.71 -13.32 7.53
CA LYS A 155 -8.86 -14.74 7.92
C LYS A 155 -9.33 -14.90 9.36
N SER A 156 -9.07 -13.92 10.23
CA SER A 156 -9.45 -13.91 11.64
C SER A 156 -10.21 -12.63 12.00
N ALA A 157 -11.13 -12.72 12.95
CA ALA A 157 -11.87 -11.58 13.48
C ALA A 157 -10.98 -10.61 14.29
N SER A 158 -9.78 -11.04 14.70
CA SER A 158 -8.79 -10.24 15.43
C SER A 158 -8.03 -9.24 14.55
N GLU A 159 -8.14 -9.37 13.20
CA GLU A 159 -7.47 -8.44 12.31
C GLU A 159 -8.09 -7.03 12.36
N ALA A 160 -7.22 -6.02 12.23
CA ALA A 160 -7.60 -4.61 12.33
C ALA A 160 -8.61 -4.18 11.26
N PHE A 161 -8.52 -4.75 10.04
CA PHE A 161 -9.44 -4.44 8.95
C PHE A 161 -10.27 -5.66 8.57
N ARG A 162 -11.55 -5.42 8.28
CA ARG A 162 -12.47 -6.44 7.78
C ARG A 162 -12.09 -6.87 6.37
N TYR A 163 -11.73 -5.89 5.55
CA TYR A 163 -11.14 -6.08 4.23
C TYR A 163 -10.27 -4.87 3.86
N ILE A 164 -9.37 -5.11 2.92
CA ILE A 164 -8.51 -4.09 2.31
C ILE A 164 -8.62 -4.29 0.80
N LYS A 165 -8.90 -3.22 0.06
CA LYS A 165 -8.84 -3.21 -1.40
C LYS A 165 -7.56 -2.54 -1.84
N LEU A 166 -6.96 -3.05 -2.90
CA LEU A 166 -5.76 -2.51 -3.52
C LEU A 166 -6.02 -2.25 -4.99
N ALA A 167 -5.83 -1.03 -5.45
CA ALA A 167 -5.77 -0.69 -6.86
C ALA A 167 -4.29 -0.55 -7.25
N ILE A 168 -3.84 -1.41 -8.16
CA ILE A 168 -2.43 -1.50 -8.58
C ILE A 168 -2.35 -1.05 -10.02
N ASN A 169 -1.57 0.00 -10.29
CA ASN A 169 -1.39 0.53 -11.63
C ASN A 169 -0.85 -0.58 -12.56
N ASP A 170 -1.51 -0.78 -13.70
CA ASP A 170 -1.21 -1.89 -14.59
C ASP A 170 0.15 -1.79 -15.27
N GLN A 171 0.66 -0.59 -15.50
CA GLN A 171 1.93 -0.36 -16.15
C GLN A 171 3.11 -0.37 -15.16
N THR A 172 3.01 0.40 -14.09
CA THR A 172 4.09 0.58 -13.13
C THR A 172 4.16 -0.51 -12.07
N LYS A 173 3.06 -1.25 -11.86
CA LYS A 173 2.87 -2.25 -10.79
C LYS A 173 2.97 -1.66 -9.39
N LEU A 174 2.83 -0.33 -9.27
CA LEU A 174 2.80 0.37 -7.99
C LEU A 174 1.36 0.49 -7.48
N ILE A 175 1.22 0.52 -6.17
CA ILE A 175 -0.07 0.70 -5.51
C ILE A 175 -0.51 2.15 -5.72
N ARG A 176 -1.68 2.32 -6.34
CA ARG A 176 -2.28 3.62 -6.60
C ARG A 176 -3.28 4.03 -5.52
N ARG A 177 -4.06 3.05 -5.04
CA ARG A 177 -5.04 3.27 -3.97
C ARG A 177 -5.11 2.07 -3.03
N ILE A 178 -5.27 2.38 -1.75
CA ILE A 178 -5.62 1.41 -0.70
C ILE A 178 -6.92 1.89 -0.07
N GLU A 179 -7.94 1.03 -0.03
CA GLU A 179 -9.16 1.25 0.74
C GLU A 179 -9.22 0.21 1.85
N ALA A 180 -9.30 0.63 3.11
CA ALA A 180 -9.33 -0.28 4.24
C ALA A 180 -10.56 -0.01 5.12
N VAL A 181 -11.30 -1.05 5.45
CA VAL A 181 -12.53 -0.94 6.27
C VAL A 181 -12.36 -1.70 7.57
N THR A 182 -12.53 -1.00 8.68
CA THR A 182 -12.48 -1.59 10.03
C THR A 182 -13.70 -2.49 10.32
N PRO A 183 -13.65 -3.34 11.37
CA PRO A 183 -14.82 -4.08 11.82
C PRO A 183 -16.01 -3.20 12.20
N LYS A 184 -15.77 -1.94 12.61
CA LYS A 184 -16.81 -0.96 12.96
C LYS A 184 -17.39 -0.24 11.75
N GLY A 185 -16.82 -0.45 10.53
CA GLY A 185 -17.26 0.19 9.30
C GLY A 185 -16.61 1.56 9.04
N GLU A 186 -15.54 1.91 9.75
CA GLU A 186 -14.75 3.10 9.43
C GLU A 186 -13.94 2.82 8.18
N GLU A 187 -13.95 3.75 7.25
CA GLU A 187 -13.29 3.66 5.95
C GLU A 187 -12.08 4.59 5.91
N PHE A 188 -10.97 4.03 5.43
CA PHE A 188 -9.71 4.72 5.19
C PHE A 188 -9.37 4.56 3.71
N VAL A 189 -9.18 5.66 3.01
CA VAL A 189 -8.74 5.68 1.62
C VAL A 189 -7.39 6.36 1.56
N PHE A 190 -6.42 5.69 0.97
CA PHE A 190 -5.07 6.20 0.71
C PHE A 190 -4.85 6.22 -0.79
N ASP A 191 -4.56 7.38 -1.32
CA ASP A 191 -4.16 7.58 -2.70
C ASP A 191 -2.69 7.94 -2.78
N PHE A 192 -1.97 7.40 -3.77
CA PHE A 192 -0.54 7.59 -3.97
C PHE A 192 -0.26 8.05 -5.40
N PHE A 193 0.52 9.13 -5.52
CA PHE A 193 0.81 9.79 -6.80
C PHE A 193 2.32 10.02 -6.94
N ASP A 194 2.77 10.20 -8.17
CA ASP A 194 4.10 10.73 -8.49
C ASP A 194 5.25 9.99 -7.80
N TYR A 195 5.22 8.66 -7.88
CA TYR A 195 6.31 7.83 -7.35
C TYR A 195 7.63 8.14 -8.00
N VAL A 196 8.67 8.37 -7.19
CA VAL A 196 10.06 8.45 -7.62
C VAL A 196 10.85 7.38 -6.88
N LEU A 197 11.40 6.41 -7.63
CA LEU A 197 12.01 5.21 -7.09
C LEU A 197 13.55 5.28 -7.13
N ASN A 198 14.21 4.65 -6.13
CA ASN A 198 15.63 4.35 -6.11
C ASN A 198 16.53 5.60 -6.33
N GLN A 199 16.25 6.66 -5.57
CA GLN A 199 17.00 7.92 -5.60
C GLN A 199 18.22 7.92 -4.68
N ASP A 200 18.45 6.84 -3.91
CA ASP A 200 19.46 6.74 -2.87
C ASP A 200 19.23 7.75 -1.74
N LEU A 201 18.01 7.75 -1.18
CA LEU A 201 17.64 8.63 -0.09
C LEU A 201 18.60 8.49 1.09
N SER A 202 19.05 9.62 1.65
CA SER A 202 19.91 9.62 2.84
C SER A 202 19.15 9.11 4.06
N GLU A 203 19.80 8.33 4.93
CA GLU A 203 19.23 7.92 6.21
C GLU A 203 18.91 9.09 7.14
N GLN A 204 19.62 10.22 6.98
CA GLN A 204 19.31 11.45 7.70
C GLN A 204 17.89 11.97 7.42
N ARG A 205 17.29 11.62 6.28
CA ARG A 205 15.89 11.90 5.97
C ARG A 205 14.93 11.32 7.00
N PHE A 206 15.31 10.20 7.62
CA PHE A 206 14.50 9.44 8.59
C PHE A 206 14.86 9.74 10.04
N VAL A 207 15.63 10.79 10.29
CA VAL A 207 15.86 11.37 11.62
C VAL A 207 14.93 12.58 11.77
N TYR A 208 14.15 12.60 12.84
CA TYR A 208 13.29 13.72 13.16
C TYR A 208 13.60 14.28 14.53
N ASP A 209 14.06 15.53 14.54
CA ASP A 209 14.31 16.31 15.75
C ASP A 209 13.09 17.21 15.98
N ALA A 210 12.34 16.89 17.04
CA ALA A 210 11.16 17.65 17.38
C ALA A 210 11.52 19.00 18.01
N PRO A 211 10.65 20.04 17.86
CA PRO A 211 10.83 21.30 18.57
C PRO A 211 10.92 21.11 20.09
N SER A 212 11.83 21.83 20.75
CA SER A 212 12.00 21.75 22.20
C SER A 212 10.80 22.27 23.00
N SER A 213 9.91 23.01 22.35
CA SER A 213 8.63 23.50 22.90
C SER A 213 7.55 22.43 22.99
N ALA A 214 7.69 21.33 22.24
CA ALA A 214 6.66 20.32 22.15
C ALA A 214 6.56 19.47 23.43
N ASN A 215 5.34 19.13 23.81
CA ASN A 215 5.09 18.19 24.90
C ASN A 215 5.45 16.77 24.47
N ASN A 216 6.34 16.10 25.21
CA ASN A 216 6.82 14.77 24.89
C ASN A 216 6.00 13.68 25.62
N TYR A 217 5.48 12.72 24.87
CA TYR A 217 4.78 11.55 25.37
C TYR A 217 5.47 10.28 24.88
N ASN A 218 6.10 9.55 25.80
CA ASN A 218 6.81 8.31 25.48
C ASN A 218 5.91 7.09 25.75
N ASN A 219 6.08 6.04 24.93
CA ASN A 219 5.36 4.76 25.05
C ASN A 219 3.83 4.92 25.06
N PHE A 220 3.31 5.78 24.20
CA PHE A 220 1.91 6.17 24.19
C PHE A 220 0.94 5.04 23.79
N LEU A 221 1.43 3.97 23.13
CA LEU A 221 0.62 2.80 22.78
C LEU A 221 0.50 1.77 23.92
N PHE A 222 1.36 1.86 24.93
CA PHE A 222 1.40 0.95 26.07
C PHE A 222 1.34 1.78 27.36
N THR A 223 0.15 2.30 27.67
CA THR A 223 -0.10 2.82 29.04
C THR A 223 -0.27 1.63 29.95
N GLU A 224 0.65 1.47 30.93
CA GLU A 224 0.49 0.56 32.05
C GLU A 224 -0.74 0.91 32.90
#